data_1e53435d139141d8d6c59fd6695c31ba
#
_entry.id   1e53435d139141d8d6c59fd6695c31ba
#
_cell.length_a   1.000
_cell.length_b   1.000
_cell.length_c   1.000
_cell.angle_alpha   90.00
_cell.angle_beta   90.00
_cell.angle_gamma   90.00
#
_symmetry.space_group_name_H-M   'P 1'
#
loop_
_entity.id
_entity.type
_entity.pdbx_description
1 polymer ?
#
loop_
_entity_poly.entity_id
_entity_poly.type
_entity_poly.pdbx_seq_one_letter_code
_entity_poly.pdbx_strand_id
1 'polypeptide(L)'
;MKTNLSSQISLHRVSPRYYRPENAFEKSVLTRLEKIPTDIYESVEEGANYIAREIAQTIREKQKAGRFCVLALPGGNSPSHVYQELIRMHKEEGLSFRNVIVFNMYEYYPLSSDAINSNFNALKEMLLDHIDIDKQNIFTPDGTCLLYTSDTADEE
;
A
#
# COMPACT_ATOMS: atom_id res chain seq x y z
N MET A 1 13.75 28.49 -19.27
CA MET A 1 12.45 27.80 -19.23
C MET A 1 12.69 26.33 -18.97
N LYS A 2 12.28 25.80 -17.82
CA LYS A 2 12.29 24.36 -17.60
C LYS A 2 11.10 23.76 -18.32
N THR A 3 11.34 23.08 -19.43
CA THR A 3 10.31 22.33 -20.15
C THR A 3 9.83 21.19 -19.26
N ASN A 4 8.59 21.25 -18.82
CA ASN A 4 7.97 20.15 -18.12
C ASN A 4 7.68 19.04 -19.13
N LEU A 5 8.53 18.01 -19.14
CA LEU A 5 8.42 16.85 -20.06
C LEU A 5 7.10 16.10 -19.87
N SER A 6 6.53 16.12 -18.67
CA SER A 6 5.25 15.45 -18.38
C SER A 6 4.09 16.00 -19.22
N SER A 7 4.09 17.30 -19.56
CA SER A 7 3.06 17.90 -20.40
C SER A 7 3.15 17.51 -21.88
N GLN A 8 4.23 16.87 -22.30
CA GLN A 8 4.45 16.41 -23.67
C GLN A 8 4.07 14.94 -23.87
N ILE A 9 3.82 14.21 -22.80
CA ILE A 9 3.39 12.80 -22.86
C ILE A 9 1.89 12.78 -23.10
N SER A 10 1.50 12.34 -24.28
CA SER A 10 0.10 12.13 -24.63
C SER A 10 -0.23 10.65 -24.61
N LEU A 11 -1.06 10.22 -23.67
CA LEU A 11 -1.57 8.85 -23.58
C LEU A 11 -2.44 8.45 -24.79
N HIS A 12 -2.94 9.44 -25.54
CA HIS A 12 -3.72 9.16 -26.77
C HIS A 12 -2.92 8.45 -27.87
N ARG A 13 -1.58 8.41 -27.77
CA ARG A 13 -0.72 7.69 -28.70
C ARG A 13 -0.47 6.24 -28.31
N VAL A 14 -0.86 5.85 -27.10
CA VAL A 14 -0.69 4.48 -26.61
C VAL A 14 -2.01 3.76 -26.81
N SER A 15 -1.97 2.64 -27.51
CA SER A 15 -3.16 1.86 -27.77
C SER A 15 -3.80 1.40 -26.45
N PRO A 16 -5.12 1.58 -26.25
CA PRO A 16 -5.83 1.03 -25.08
C PRO A 16 -5.60 -0.47 -24.87
N ARG A 17 -5.25 -1.18 -25.94
CA ARG A 17 -4.92 -2.60 -25.93
C ARG A 17 -3.76 -2.96 -24.99
N TYR A 18 -2.80 -2.06 -24.78
CA TYR A 18 -1.71 -2.26 -23.84
C TYR A 18 -2.13 -2.17 -22.38
N TYR A 19 -3.27 -1.55 -22.10
CA TYR A 19 -3.78 -1.36 -20.75
C TYR A 19 -4.87 -2.36 -20.37
N ARG A 20 -5.64 -2.84 -21.37
CA ARG A 20 -6.79 -3.70 -21.15
C ARG A 20 -6.80 -4.86 -22.15
N PRO A 21 -5.99 -5.91 -21.88
CA PRO A 21 -6.05 -7.11 -22.70
C PRO A 21 -7.44 -7.73 -22.59
N GLU A 22 -8.01 -8.14 -23.73
CA GLU A 22 -9.37 -8.70 -23.81
C GLU A 22 -9.47 -10.10 -23.18
N ASN A 23 -8.34 -10.81 -23.09
CA ASN A 23 -8.29 -12.17 -22.54
C ASN A 23 -6.90 -12.50 -21.99
N ALA A 24 -6.82 -13.62 -21.27
CA ALA A 24 -5.59 -14.09 -20.62
C ALA A 24 -4.46 -14.38 -21.63
N PHE A 25 -4.76 -14.84 -22.82
CA PHE A 25 -3.77 -15.11 -23.85
C PHE A 25 -3.16 -13.81 -24.36
N GLU A 26 -3.98 -12.81 -24.65
CA GLU A 26 -3.51 -11.47 -25.04
C GLU A 26 -2.65 -10.84 -23.94
N LYS A 27 -3.09 -10.92 -22.68
CA LYS A 27 -2.28 -10.47 -21.53
C LYS A 27 -0.92 -11.15 -21.53
N SER A 28 -0.84 -12.46 -21.71
CA SER A 28 0.42 -13.21 -21.71
C SER A 28 1.37 -12.81 -22.84
N VAL A 29 0.84 -12.46 -24.00
CA VAL A 29 1.63 -12.00 -25.14
C VAL A 29 2.18 -10.60 -24.91
N LEU A 30 1.34 -9.70 -24.38
CA LEU A 30 1.72 -8.30 -24.14
C LEU A 30 2.74 -8.18 -23.00
N THR A 31 2.58 -9.00 -21.95
CA THR A 31 3.43 -8.93 -20.75
C THR A 31 4.64 -9.89 -20.78
N ARG A 32 4.85 -10.62 -21.85
CA ARG A 32 5.91 -11.65 -21.96
C ARG A 32 7.33 -11.14 -21.68
N LEU A 33 7.59 -9.86 -21.86
CA LEU A 33 8.89 -9.22 -21.63
C LEU A 33 8.95 -8.46 -20.30
N GLU A 34 7.85 -8.40 -19.57
CA GLU A 34 7.81 -7.77 -18.25
C GLU A 34 8.52 -8.67 -17.23
N LYS A 35 9.45 -8.10 -16.49
CA LYS A 35 10.12 -8.79 -15.39
C LYS A 35 9.29 -8.79 -14.11
N ILE A 36 8.44 -7.79 -13.97
CA ILE A 36 7.52 -7.61 -12.85
C ILE A 36 6.11 -7.45 -13.44
N PRO A 37 5.13 -8.26 -13.05
CA PRO A 37 3.75 -8.08 -13.49
C PRO A 37 3.26 -6.69 -13.13
N THR A 38 2.70 -5.98 -14.11
CA THR A 38 2.25 -4.60 -13.94
C THR A 38 0.82 -4.45 -14.45
N ASP A 39 -0.06 -3.92 -13.62
CA ASP A 39 -1.41 -3.54 -14.01
C ASP A 39 -1.51 -2.00 -14.05
N ILE A 40 -2.08 -1.48 -15.13
CA ILE A 40 -2.24 -0.03 -15.36
C ILE A 40 -3.72 0.31 -15.30
N TYR A 41 -4.05 1.33 -14.51
CA TYR A 41 -5.42 1.82 -14.32
C TYR A 41 -5.59 3.21 -14.93
N GLU A 42 -6.81 3.57 -15.32
CA GLU A 42 -7.09 4.88 -15.92
C GLU A 42 -7.14 5.99 -14.88
N SER A 43 -7.44 5.66 -13.64
CA SER A 43 -7.47 6.63 -12.55
C SER A 43 -6.82 6.08 -11.28
N VAL A 44 -6.43 7.01 -10.40
CA VAL A 44 -5.90 6.67 -9.07
C VAL A 44 -6.96 5.96 -8.24
N GLU A 45 -8.20 6.38 -8.36
CA GLU A 45 -9.35 5.81 -7.64
C GLU A 45 -9.60 4.36 -8.08
N GLU A 46 -9.53 4.06 -9.39
CA GLU A 46 -9.71 2.70 -9.90
C GLU A 46 -8.63 1.77 -9.34
N GLY A 47 -7.37 2.18 -9.41
CA GLY A 47 -6.25 1.41 -8.87
C GLY A 47 -6.33 1.24 -7.36
N ALA A 48 -6.69 2.30 -6.63
CA ALA A 48 -6.84 2.26 -5.19
C ALA A 48 -7.97 1.32 -4.75
N ASN A 49 -9.11 1.38 -5.42
CA ASN A 49 -10.24 0.48 -5.19
C ASN A 49 -9.87 -0.99 -5.42
N TYR A 50 -9.13 -1.27 -6.49
CA TYR A 50 -8.66 -2.62 -6.77
C TYR A 50 -7.75 -3.13 -5.65
N ILE A 51 -6.72 -2.36 -5.28
CA ILE A 51 -5.77 -2.74 -4.23
C ILE A 51 -6.48 -2.90 -2.88
N ALA A 52 -7.38 -1.98 -2.52
CA ALA A 52 -8.11 -2.05 -1.26
C ALA A 52 -9.00 -3.30 -1.18
N ARG A 53 -9.62 -3.72 -2.29
CA ARG A 53 -10.41 -4.97 -2.36
C ARG A 53 -9.55 -6.21 -2.19
N GLU A 54 -8.38 -6.28 -2.81
CA GLU A 54 -7.42 -7.38 -2.65
C GLU A 54 -6.96 -7.50 -1.19
N ILE A 55 -6.64 -6.37 -0.55
CA ILE A 55 -6.29 -6.33 0.88
C ILE A 55 -7.48 -6.81 1.73
N ALA A 56 -8.68 -6.27 1.50
CA ALA A 56 -9.88 -6.63 2.25
C ALA A 56 -10.24 -8.11 2.09
N GLN A 57 -10.11 -8.65 0.88
CA GLN A 57 -10.31 -10.07 0.63
C GLN A 57 -9.32 -10.92 1.42
N THR A 58 -8.03 -10.57 1.38
CA THR A 58 -6.98 -11.27 2.13
C THR A 58 -7.27 -11.25 3.65
N ILE A 59 -7.68 -10.11 4.20
CA ILE A 59 -8.07 -9.99 5.61
C ILE A 59 -9.23 -10.93 5.93
N ARG A 60 -10.30 -10.92 5.13
CA ARG A 60 -11.49 -11.76 5.32
C ARG A 60 -11.17 -13.26 5.23
N GLU A 61 -10.31 -13.65 4.28
CA GLU A 61 -9.87 -15.05 4.12
C GLU A 61 -9.07 -15.54 5.33
N LYS A 62 -8.12 -14.70 5.80
CA LYS A 62 -7.36 -15.01 7.02
C LYS A 62 -8.25 -15.08 8.24
N GLN A 63 -9.20 -14.17 8.38
CA GLN A 63 -10.18 -14.17 9.47
C GLN A 63 -11.03 -15.44 9.47
N LYS A 64 -11.57 -15.85 8.32
CA LYS A 64 -12.32 -17.11 8.19
C LYS A 64 -11.50 -18.34 8.56
N ALA A 65 -10.20 -18.30 8.31
CA ALA A 65 -9.26 -19.37 8.64
C ALA A 65 -8.77 -19.32 10.11
N GLY A 66 -9.25 -18.37 10.93
CA GLY A 66 -8.79 -18.17 12.31
C GLY A 66 -7.33 -17.74 12.42
N ARG A 67 -6.78 -17.06 11.41
CA ARG A 67 -5.39 -16.64 11.34
C ARG A 67 -5.26 -15.13 11.27
N PHE A 68 -4.11 -14.62 11.69
CA PHE A 68 -3.77 -13.23 11.49
C PHE A 68 -3.42 -12.94 10.03
N CYS A 69 -3.79 -11.74 9.58
CA CYS A 69 -3.32 -11.13 8.35
C CYS A 69 -2.20 -10.16 8.70
N VAL A 70 -1.02 -10.34 8.12
CA VAL A 70 0.13 -9.44 8.35
C VAL A 70 0.24 -8.50 7.17
N LEU A 71 0.26 -7.20 7.44
CA LEU A 71 0.39 -6.16 6.44
C LEU A 71 1.61 -5.28 6.75
N ALA A 72 2.44 -5.03 5.74
CA ALA A 72 3.46 -4.01 5.78
C ALA A 72 2.92 -2.77 5.06
N LEU A 73 2.77 -1.68 5.78
CA LEU A 73 2.11 -0.47 5.27
C LEU A 73 3.09 0.72 5.32
N PRO A 74 3.21 1.48 4.22
CA PRO A 74 4.00 2.71 4.21
C PRO A 74 3.23 3.88 4.78
N GLY A 75 3.94 4.82 5.40
CA GLY A 75 3.46 6.18 5.62
C GLY A 75 3.51 7.01 4.33
N GLY A 76 3.11 8.27 4.41
CA GLY A 76 3.17 9.22 3.30
C GLY A 76 1.92 9.24 2.41
N ASN A 77 1.95 10.07 1.37
CA ASN A 77 0.74 10.40 0.60
C ASN A 77 0.35 9.37 -0.46
N SER A 78 1.29 8.55 -0.94
CA SER A 78 1.04 7.62 -2.05
C SER A 78 -0.09 6.62 -1.79
N PRO A 79 -0.22 6.01 -0.59
CA PRO A 79 -1.28 5.04 -0.31
C PRO A 79 -2.60 5.69 0.14
N SER A 80 -2.71 7.00 0.21
CA SER A 80 -3.84 7.72 0.83
C SER A 80 -5.22 7.28 0.29
N HIS A 81 -5.36 7.13 -1.02
CA HIS A 81 -6.61 6.67 -1.64
C HIS A 81 -6.96 5.22 -1.28
N VAL A 82 -5.95 4.36 -1.16
CA VAL A 82 -6.15 2.96 -0.70
C VAL A 82 -6.63 2.95 0.75
N TYR A 83 -6.03 3.77 1.60
CA TYR A 83 -6.42 3.87 3.01
C TYR A 83 -7.83 4.43 3.18
N GLN A 84 -8.20 5.46 2.42
CA GLN A 84 -9.56 5.99 2.41
C GLN A 84 -10.58 4.92 2.04
N GLU A 85 -10.28 4.10 1.03
CA GLU A 85 -11.18 3.03 0.61
C GLU A 85 -11.26 1.90 1.66
N LEU A 86 -10.16 1.54 2.31
CA LEU A 86 -10.16 0.59 3.43
C LEU A 86 -10.98 1.09 4.63
N ILE A 87 -10.90 2.39 4.94
CA ILE A 87 -11.74 3.03 5.97
C ILE A 87 -13.20 2.99 5.57
N ARG A 88 -13.54 3.28 4.32
CA ARG A 88 -14.90 3.18 3.80
C ARG A 88 -15.43 1.75 3.97
N MET A 89 -14.65 0.75 3.54
CA MET A 89 -15.02 -0.67 3.68
C MET A 89 -15.19 -1.07 5.16
N HIS A 90 -14.38 -0.53 6.06
CA HIS A 90 -14.55 -0.75 7.50
C HIS A 90 -15.88 -0.19 7.99
N LYS A 91 -16.19 1.06 7.67
CA LYS A 91 -17.37 1.76 8.16
C LYS A 91 -18.69 1.29 7.52
N GLU A 92 -18.67 0.99 6.22
CA GLU A 92 -19.87 0.72 5.43
C GLU A 92 -20.08 -0.76 5.12
N GLU A 93 -19.01 -1.53 5.00
CA GLU A 93 -19.08 -2.95 4.62
C GLU A 93 -18.70 -3.91 5.76
N GLY A 94 -18.42 -3.38 6.95
CA GLY A 94 -18.09 -4.19 8.12
C GLY A 94 -16.75 -4.93 8.02
N LEU A 95 -15.78 -4.41 7.25
CA LEU A 95 -14.41 -4.94 7.24
C LEU A 95 -13.78 -4.75 8.61
N SER A 96 -13.42 -5.83 9.31
CA SER A 96 -12.77 -5.77 10.61
C SER A 96 -11.27 -5.99 10.49
N PHE A 97 -10.50 -5.21 11.24
CA PHE A 97 -9.03 -5.29 11.30
C PHE A 97 -8.54 -5.96 12.60
N ARG A 98 -9.41 -6.58 13.40
CA ARG A 98 -9.02 -7.23 14.67
C ARG A 98 -8.05 -8.39 14.51
N ASN A 99 -8.06 -9.05 13.35
CA ASN A 99 -7.13 -10.11 13.02
C ASN A 99 -5.94 -9.61 12.17
N VAL A 100 -5.68 -8.31 12.16
CA VAL A 100 -4.59 -7.72 11.38
C VAL A 100 -3.43 -7.35 12.29
N ILE A 101 -2.21 -7.65 11.82
CA ILE A 101 -0.96 -7.17 12.37
C ILE A 101 -0.35 -6.21 11.34
N VAL A 102 0.01 -5.01 11.77
CA VAL A 102 0.58 -3.99 10.89
C VAL A 102 2.03 -3.73 11.26
N PHE A 103 2.88 -3.75 10.26
CA PHE A 103 4.24 -3.23 10.33
C PHE A 103 4.33 -1.94 9.52
N ASN A 104 4.74 -0.83 10.16
CA ASN A 104 5.18 0.35 9.43
C ASN A 104 6.49 0.02 8.71
N MET A 105 6.54 0.20 7.39
CA MET A 105 7.65 -0.28 6.56
C MET A 105 8.97 0.43 6.84
N TYR A 106 8.94 1.71 7.21
CA TYR A 106 10.15 2.52 7.43
C TYR A 106 9.85 3.75 8.28
N GLU A 107 10.87 4.21 8.98
CA GLU A 107 10.85 5.46 9.72
C GLU A 107 12.11 6.27 9.42
N TYR A 108 12.06 7.58 9.64
CA TYR A 108 13.22 8.45 9.47
C TYR A 108 14.07 8.50 10.74
N TYR A 109 15.38 8.54 10.55
CA TYR A 109 16.34 8.78 11.63
C TYR A 109 16.97 10.17 11.48
N PRO A 110 17.21 10.91 12.55
CA PRO A 110 16.71 10.71 13.92
C PRO A 110 15.33 11.35 14.09
N LEU A 111 14.31 10.54 14.29
CA LEU A 111 12.95 11.04 14.43
C LEU A 111 12.15 10.23 15.46
N SER A 112 11.48 10.95 16.39
CA SER A 112 10.50 10.30 17.27
C SER A 112 9.25 9.94 16.51
N SER A 113 8.62 8.81 16.88
CA SER A 113 7.34 8.37 16.33
C SER A 113 6.19 9.39 16.49
N ASP A 114 6.32 10.31 17.44
CA ASP A 114 5.34 11.38 17.69
C ASP A 114 5.62 12.65 16.87
N ALA A 115 6.72 12.68 16.12
CA ALA A 115 7.07 13.84 15.32
C ALA A 115 6.09 14.00 14.15
N ILE A 116 5.75 15.24 13.80
CA ILE A 116 4.82 15.56 12.72
C ILE A 116 5.23 14.97 11.37
N ASN A 117 6.53 14.77 11.16
CA ASN A 117 7.12 14.22 9.94
C ASN A 117 7.34 12.70 10.01
N SER A 118 6.93 12.04 11.10
CA SER A 118 7.05 10.59 11.25
C SER A 118 6.15 9.88 10.26
N ASN A 119 6.68 8.84 9.60
CA ASN A 119 5.89 7.98 8.74
C ASN A 119 4.84 7.21 9.54
N PHE A 120 5.16 6.84 10.78
CA PHE A 120 4.20 6.21 11.68
C PHE A 120 3.05 7.15 12.04
N ASN A 121 3.35 8.42 12.36
CA ASN A 121 2.31 9.40 12.64
C ASN A 121 1.38 9.60 11.43
N ALA A 122 1.96 9.72 10.23
CA ALA A 122 1.18 9.81 9.00
C ALA A 122 0.29 8.57 8.76
N LEU A 123 0.82 7.35 8.97
CA LEU A 123 0.04 6.11 8.85
C LEU A 123 -1.08 6.04 9.89
N LYS A 124 -0.81 6.49 11.11
CA LYS A 124 -1.79 6.54 12.19
C LYS A 124 -2.94 7.46 11.82
N GLU A 125 -2.65 8.71 11.43
CA GLU A 125 -3.67 9.69 11.05
C GLU A 125 -4.46 9.28 9.80
N MET A 126 -3.82 8.66 8.81
CA MET A 126 -4.48 8.30 7.55
C MET A 126 -5.27 7.00 7.61
N LEU A 127 -4.97 6.08 8.54
CA LEU A 127 -5.62 4.78 8.57
C LEU A 127 -5.90 4.28 9.99
N LEU A 128 -4.88 4.16 10.86
CA LEU A 128 -4.99 3.34 12.07
C LEU A 128 -5.97 3.90 13.09
N ASP A 129 -6.14 5.22 13.18
CA ASP A 129 -7.10 5.88 14.07
C ASP A 129 -8.56 5.73 13.59
N HIS A 130 -8.79 5.20 12.38
CA HIS A 130 -10.11 5.10 11.76
C HIS A 130 -10.65 3.67 11.66
N ILE A 131 -9.88 2.67 12.13
CA ILE A 131 -10.20 1.23 12.03
C ILE A 131 -10.11 0.55 13.39
N ASP A 132 -10.65 -0.67 13.50
CA ASP A 132 -10.74 -1.43 14.76
C ASP A 132 -9.52 -2.34 15.02
N ILE A 133 -8.32 -1.92 14.61
CA ILE A 133 -7.09 -2.65 14.87
C ILE A 133 -6.71 -2.59 16.35
N ASP A 134 -6.21 -3.71 16.90
CA ASP A 134 -5.64 -3.73 18.24
C ASP A 134 -4.27 -3.02 18.22
N LYS A 135 -4.09 -2.07 19.14
CA LYS A 135 -2.82 -1.32 19.28
C LYS A 135 -1.60 -2.22 19.54
N GLN A 136 -1.81 -3.38 20.16
CA GLN A 136 -0.74 -4.36 20.39
C GLN A 136 -0.27 -5.04 19.11
N ASN A 137 -1.04 -4.94 18.04
CA ASN A 137 -0.73 -5.50 16.73
C ASN A 137 -0.08 -4.50 15.77
N ILE A 138 0.36 -3.35 16.26
CA ILE A 138 0.98 -2.30 15.46
C ILE A 138 2.46 -2.20 15.84
N PHE A 139 3.33 -2.40 14.85
CA PHE A 139 4.77 -2.36 15.00
C PHE A 139 5.38 -1.29 14.10
N THR A 140 6.30 -0.51 14.66
CA THR A 140 7.04 0.52 13.91
C THR A 140 8.52 0.45 14.28
N PRO A 141 9.42 0.72 13.32
CA PRO A 141 10.83 0.88 13.62
C PRO A 141 11.04 2.05 14.60
N ASP A 142 12.02 1.91 15.48
CA ASP A 142 12.43 3.01 16.39
C ASP A 142 13.31 4.00 15.64
N GLY A 143 12.73 5.11 15.21
CA GLY A 143 13.44 6.19 14.52
C GLY A 143 14.46 6.94 15.39
N THR A 144 14.57 6.64 16.68
CA THR A 144 15.58 7.25 17.56
C THR A 144 16.83 6.37 17.72
N CYS A 145 16.81 5.13 17.24
CA CYS A 145 17.87 4.15 17.40
C CYS A 145 18.56 3.80 16.07
N LEU A 146 19.85 4.08 15.95
CA LEU A 146 20.66 3.72 14.77
C LEU A 146 20.85 2.21 14.61
N LEU A 147 20.84 1.46 15.69
CA LEU A 147 21.05 0.01 15.66
C LEU A 147 19.88 -0.77 15.03
N TYR A 148 18.71 -0.14 14.90
CA TYR A 148 17.57 -0.74 14.27
C TYR A 148 17.57 -0.63 12.73
N THR A 149 18.42 0.28 12.21
CA THR A 149 18.52 0.56 10.77
C THR A 149 19.73 -0.08 10.10
N SER A 150 20.67 -0.58 10.89
CA SER A 150 21.86 -1.27 10.41
C SER A 150 21.89 -2.71 10.92
N ASP A 151 21.73 -3.63 10.00
CA ASP A 151 22.34 -4.94 10.04
C ASP A 151 21.87 -6.02 11.01
N THR A 152 21.03 -6.82 10.45
CA THR A 152 21.26 -8.26 10.58
C THR A 152 21.42 -8.94 9.20
N ALA A 153 21.62 -8.16 8.14
CA ALA A 153 21.72 -8.70 6.78
C ALA A 153 23.14 -8.97 6.28
N ASP A 154 24.18 -8.49 7.00
CA ASP A 154 25.57 -8.60 6.56
C ASP A 154 26.46 -9.52 7.44
N GLU A 155 25.89 -10.28 8.38
CA GLU A 155 26.64 -11.24 9.20
C GLU A 155 26.16 -12.69 9.00
N GLU A 156 26.15 -13.18 7.73
CA GLU A 156 26.27 -14.60 7.41
C GLU A 156 27.17 -14.82 6.20
#